data_d7a56f794f7fd1742c507abd907576d3
#
_entry.id   d7a56f794f7fd1742c507abd907576d3
#
_cell.length_a   1.000
_cell.length_b   1.000
_cell.length_c   1.000
_cell.angle_alpha   90.00
_cell.angle_beta   90.00
_cell.angle_gamma   90.00
#
_symmetry.space_group_name_H-M   'P 1'
#
loop_
_entity.id
_entity.type
_entity.pdbx_description
1 polymer ?
#
loop_
_entity_poly.entity_id
_entity_poly.type
_entity_poly.pdbx_seq_one_letter_code
_entity_poly.pdbx_strand_id
1 'polypeptide(L)'
;MIPQHHLPADIERTSMQIIVKELEERHIRIPRENLAVVKRVIHTTADFEYAETLHFTENAVQKAIEALHNGATIITDTNMALAGVSKPGLQKLNGEALCFMADPAVAQSAKESGTTRAVAAMHKAAKEYPGAILAVGNAPTALFAIAEEIENGLRPALVIGVPVGFVNVIESKENIFAVCEKHHVPAIVAFGRKGGSTVAAAVCNALIYSAAEMLDPTARGWK
;
A
#
# COMPACT_ATOMS: atom_id res chain seq x y z
N MET A 1 32.90 -18.47 4.26
CA MET A 1 32.58 -17.05 3.98
C MET A 1 31.89 -16.52 5.24
N ILE A 2 32.43 -15.47 5.88
CA ILE A 2 31.83 -14.87 7.09
C ILE A 2 30.92 -13.74 6.61
N PRO A 3 29.62 -13.69 6.98
CA PRO A 3 28.74 -12.57 6.61
C PRO A 3 29.29 -11.26 7.15
N GLN A 4 29.16 -10.17 6.38
CA GLN A 4 29.63 -8.83 6.83
C GLN A 4 28.78 -8.24 7.95
N HIS A 5 27.52 -8.64 8.05
CA HIS A 5 26.58 -8.16 9.06
C HIS A 5 25.83 -9.34 9.68
N HIS A 6 25.67 -9.32 10.99
CA HIS A 6 24.98 -10.37 11.74
C HIS A 6 23.72 -9.87 12.46
N LEU A 7 23.64 -8.55 12.70
CA LEU A 7 22.49 -7.95 13.38
C LEU A 7 21.42 -7.52 12.37
N PRO A 8 20.14 -7.88 12.59
CA PRO A 8 19.06 -7.54 11.68
C PRO A 8 18.95 -6.05 11.36
N ALA A 9 19.18 -5.18 12.36
CA ALA A 9 19.15 -3.73 12.18
C ALA A 9 20.22 -3.24 11.21
N ASP A 10 21.44 -3.78 11.29
CA ASP A 10 22.55 -3.39 10.42
C ASP A 10 22.34 -3.91 8.99
N ILE A 11 21.78 -5.10 8.83
CA ILE A 11 21.44 -5.66 7.52
C ILE A 11 20.43 -4.75 6.81
N GLU A 12 19.35 -4.35 7.50
CA GLU A 12 18.34 -3.49 6.89
C GLU A 12 18.90 -2.08 6.57
N ARG A 13 19.64 -1.47 7.51
CA ARG A 13 20.28 -0.17 7.26
C ARG A 13 21.20 -0.21 6.04
N THR A 14 22.06 -1.24 5.96
CA THR A 14 22.95 -1.42 4.82
C THR A 14 22.17 -1.60 3.52
N SER A 15 21.11 -2.41 3.52
CA SER A 15 20.24 -2.58 2.36
C SER A 15 19.63 -1.25 1.93
N MET A 16 19.13 -0.43 2.86
CA MET A 16 18.56 0.88 2.55
C MET A 16 19.60 1.87 2.01
N GLN A 17 20.86 1.78 2.46
CA GLN A 17 21.98 2.59 1.94
C GLN A 17 22.37 2.16 0.53
N ILE A 18 22.43 0.86 0.25
CA ILE A 18 22.70 0.32 -1.08
C ILE A 18 21.63 0.79 -2.06
N ILE A 19 20.35 0.74 -1.68
CA ILE A 19 19.25 1.21 -2.54
C ILE A 19 19.40 2.69 -2.88
N VAL A 20 19.71 3.54 -1.90
CA VAL A 20 19.92 4.98 -2.16
C VAL A 20 21.07 5.21 -3.12
N LYS A 21 22.21 4.57 -2.86
CA LYS A 21 23.41 4.68 -3.71
C LYS A 21 23.11 4.22 -5.14
N GLU A 22 22.42 3.12 -5.33
CA GLU A 22 22.08 2.61 -6.66
C GLU A 22 21.06 3.51 -7.38
N LEU A 23 20.10 4.13 -6.69
CA LEU A 23 19.23 5.16 -7.27
C LEU A 23 20.04 6.38 -7.77
N GLU A 24 21.02 6.83 -6.99
CA GLU A 24 21.92 7.93 -7.37
C GLU A 24 22.79 7.57 -8.60
N GLU A 25 23.36 6.36 -8.63
CA GLU A 25 24.16 5.85 -9.76
C GLU A 25 23.33 5.74 -11.06
N ARG A 26 22.04 5.40 -10.92
CA ARG A 26 21.08 5.35 -12.04
C ARG A 26 20.51 6.73 -12.41
N HIS A 27 20.91 7.80 -11.71
CA HIS A 27 20.39 9.16 -11.89
C HIS A 27 18.86 9.28 -11.69
N ILE A 28 18.25 8.39 -10.89
CA ILE A 28 16.83 8.41 -10.57
C ILE A 28 16.62 9.33 -9.38
N ARG A 29 15.80 10.37 -9.55
CA ARG A 29 15.45 11.32 -8.50
C ARG A 29 14.05 11.03 -7.98
N ILE A 30 13.96 10.69 -6.70
CA ILE A 30 12.69 10.49 -6.00
C ILE A 30 12.42 11.71 -5.11
N PRO A 31 11.23 12.32 -5.14
CA PRO A 31 10.84 13.34 -4.17
C PRO A 31 11.04 12.85 -2.73
N ARG A 32 11.55 13.72 -1.86
CA ARG A 32 11.95 13.34 -0.50
C ARG A 32 10.80 12.71 0.28
N GLU A 33 9.60 13.22 0.12
CA GLU A 33 8.37 12.74 0.74
C GLU A 33 8.01 11.30 0.33
N ASN A 34 8.35 10.90 -0.91
CA ASN A 34 8.02 9.58 -1.44
C ASN A 34 9.13 8.53 -1.20
N LEU A 35 10.33 8.99 -0.83
CA LEU A 35 11.53 8.15 -0.79
C LEU A 35 11.40 6.95 0.18
N ALA A 36 10.74 7.12 1.32
CA ALA A 36 10.55 6.03 2.28
C ALA A 36 9.71 4.89 1.69
N VAL A 37 8.66 5.22 0.94
CA VAL A 37 7.80 4.25 0.26
C VAL A 37 8.56 3.54 -0.85
N VAL A 38 9.20 4.28 -1.75
CA VAL A 38 9.95 3.71 -2.88
C VAL A 38 11.05 2.77 -2.38
N LYS A 39 11.86 3.20 -1.41
CA LYS A 39 12.91 2.35 -0.82
C LYS A 39 12.36 1.07 -0.20
N ARG A 40 11.24 1.15 0.50
CA ARG A 40 10.63 -0.03 1.15
C ARG A 40 10.10 -1.02 0.11
N VAL A 41 9.54 -0.54 -0.99
CA VAL A 41 9.09 -1.41 -2.09
C VAL A 41 10.28 -2.06 -2.78
N ILE A 42 11.33 -1.29 -3.13
CA ILE A 42 12.56 -1.84 -3.72
C ILE A 42 13.20 -2.87 -2.77
N HIS A 43 13.31 -2.56 -1.47
CA HIS A 43 13.85 -3.49 -0.47
C HIS A 43 13.08 -4.83 -0.43
N THR A 44 11.76 -4.76 -0.58
CA THR A 44 10.90 -5.96 -0.54
C THR A 44 10.99 -6.81 -1.80
N THR A 45 11.25 -6.18 -2.95
CA THR A 45 11.16 -6.82 -4.27
C THR A 45 12.51 -7.03 -4.95
N ALA A 46 13.55 -6.34 -4.49
CA ALA A 46 14.84 -6.17 -5.17
C ALA A 46 14.71 -5.63 -6.62
N ASP A 47 13.65 -4.87 -6.91
CA ASP A 47 13.29 -4.40 -8.24
C ASP A 47 13.26 -2.86 -8.29
N PHE A 48 14.24 -2.28 -8.97
CA PHE A 48 14.40 -0.83 -9.10
C PHE A 48 13.40 -0.18 -10.07
N GLU A 49 12.71 -0.95 -10.91
CA GLU A 49 11.67 -0.44 -11.80
C GLU A 49 10.53 0.25 -11.02
N TYR A 50 10.32 -0.13 -9.75
CA TYR A 50 9.36 0.57 -8.88
C TYR A 50 9.70 2.04 -8.61
N ALA A 51 10.95 2.45 -8.79
CA ALA A 51 11.33 3.85 -8.69
C ALA A 51 10.74 4.72 -9.81
N GLU A 52 10.40 4.10 -10.95
CA GLU A 52 9.81 4.75 -12.11
C GLU A 52 8.30 4.50 -12.23
N THR A 53 7.85 3.33 -11.76
CA THR A 53 6.45 2.89 -11.94
C THR A 53 5.54 3.20 -10.77
N LEU A 54 6.07 3.57 -9.60
CA LEU A 54 5.27 4.08 -8.49
C LEU A 54 4.88 5.54 -8.72
N HIS A 55 3.58 5.78 -8.85
CA HIS A 55 2.99 7.10 -9.02
C HIS A 55 2.24 7.52 -7.76
N PHE A 56 2.31 8.79 -7.45
CA PHE A 56 1.74 9.40 -6.25
C PHE A 56 0.88 10.60 -6.66
N THR A 57 -0.34 10.70 -6.17
CA THR A 57 -1.07 11.96 -6.26
C THR A 57 -0.46 13.00 -5.31
N GLU A 58 -0.85 14.25 -5.45
CA GLU A 58 -0.29 15.36 -4.68
C GLU A 58 -0.43 15.14 -3.17
N ASN A 59 0.69 15.21 -2.45
CA ASN A 59 0.79 15.04 -0.99
C ASN A 59 0.26 13.70 -0.48
N ALA A 60 0.20 12.64 -1.30
CA ALA A 60 -0.39 11.34 -0.92
C ALA A 60 0.25 10.74 0.33
N VAL A 61 1.58 10.76 0.43
CA VAL A 61 2.31 10.21 1.59
C VAL A 61 2.02 11.02 2.85
N GLN A 62 2.04 12.34 2.77
CA GLN A 62 1.77 13.20 3.92
C GLN A 62 0.34 13.01 4.43
N LYS A 63 -0.65 13.05 3.53
CA LYS A 63 -2.07 12.83 3.89
C LYS A 63 -2.30 11.44 4.51
N ALA A 64 -1.60 10.41 4.00
CA ALA A 64 -1.66 9.07 4.57
C ALA A 64 -1.08 9.01 5.99
N ILE A 65 0.06 9.68 6.24
CA ILE A 65 0.66 9.78 7.58
C ILE A 65 -0.27 10.50 8.55
N GLU A 66 -0.88 11.61 8.14
CA GLU A 66 -1.87 12.35 8.93
C GLU A 66 -3.09 11.48 9.26
N ALA A 67 -3.61 10.73 8.28
CA ALA A 67 -4.70 9.79 8.50
C ALA A 67 -4.35 8.69 9.50
N LEU A 68 -3.13 8.12 9.41
CA LEU A 68 -2.64 7.10 10.34
C LEU A 68 -2.49 7.66 11.77
N HIS A 69 -2.03 8.91 11.95
CA HIS A 69 -2.01 9.56 13.26
C HIS A 69 -3.41 9.76 13.84
N ASN A 70 -4.42 9.90 12.98
CA ASN A 70 -5.84 9.99 13.37
C ASN A 70 -6.52 8.61 13.51
N GLY A 71 -5.74 7.52 13.49
CA GLY A 71 -6.27 6.17 13.70
C GLY A 71 -7.00 5.57 12.50
N ALA A 72 -6.68 6.00 11.28
CA ALA A 72 -7.30 5.43 10.08
C ALA A 72 -7.09 3.92 9.98
N THR A 73 -8.16 3.19 9.71
CA THR A 73 -8.12 1.74 9.46
C THR A 73 -7.53 1.44 8.09
N ILE A 74 -6.64 0.44 8.02
CA ILE A 74 -6.15 -0.08 6.73
C ILE A 74 -6.99 -1.29 6.33
N ILE A 75 -7.55 -1.29 5.12
CA ILE A 75 -8.32 -2.43 4.59
C ILE A 75 -7.60 -3.00 3.38
N THR A 76 -7.28 -4.29 3.46
CA THR A 76 -6.56 -5.00 2.39
C THR A 76 -7.49 -5.91 1.60
N ASP A 77 -7.17 -6.12 0.33
CA ASP A 77 -7.89 -7.05 -0.57
C ASP A 77 -7.49 -8.51 -0.40
N THR A 78 -6.47 -8.80 0.42
CA THR A 78 -6.01 -10.17 0.69
C THR A 78 -5.55 -10.34 2.13
N ASN A 79 -5.75 -11.55 2.69
CA ASN A 79 -5.18 -11.93 3.99
C ASN A 79 -3.65 -11.96 3.98
N MET A 80 -3.02 -12.17 2.82
CA MET A 80 -1.56 -12.11 2.67
C MET A 80 -1.05 -10.70 2.89
N ALA A 81 -1.68 -9.68 2.30
CA ALA A 81 -1.33 -8.29 2.54
C ALA A 81 -1.56 -7.91 4.02
N LEU A 82 -2.71 -8.30 4.59
CA LEU A 82 -3.03 -8.09 6.01
C LEU A 82 -1.96 -8.70 6.93
N ALA A 83 -1.52 -9.93 6.65
CA ALA A 83 -0.49 -10.61 7.45
C ALA A 83 0.87 -9.88 7.39
N GLY A 84 1.15 -9.20 6.28
CA GLY A 84 2.38 -8.42 6.09
C GLY A 84 2.38 -7.03 6.73
N VAL A 85 1.21 -6.50 7.12
CA VAL A 85 1.11 -5.19 7.77
C VAL A 85 1.63 -5.23 9.20
N SER A 86 2.45 -4.24 9.57
CA SER A 86 3.11 -4.14 10.88
C SER A 86 2.12 -3.89 12.02
N LYS A 87 1.77 -4.92 12.77
CA LYS A 87 0.93 -4.81 13.96
C LYS A 87 1.52 -3.93 15.06
N PRO A 88 2.84 -4.06 15.41
CA PRO A 88 3.43 -3.17 16.41
C PRO A 88 3.40 -1.69 16.01
N GLY A 89 3.59 -1.39 14.71
CA GLY A 89 3.51 -0.03 14.21
C GLY A 89 2.09 0.53 14.31
N LEU A 90 1.07 -0.26 13.93
CA LEU A 90 -0.33 0.13 14.07
C LEU A 90 -0.73 0.34 15.54
N GLN A 91 -0.26 -0.50 16.46
CA GLN A 91 -0.54 -0.32 17.90
C GLN A 91 -0.04 1.02 18.45
N LYS A 92 1.15 1.48 17.99
CA LYS A 92 1.65 2.82 18.36
C LYS A 92 0.77 3.96 17.87
N LEU A 93 0.03 3.74 16.80
CA LEU A 93 -0.85 4.72 16.16
C LEU A 93 -2.32 4.54 16.57
N ASN A 94 -2.62 3.62 17.50
CA ASN A 94 -3.98 3.21 17.85
C ASN A 94 -4.82 2.82 16.62
N GLY A 95 -4.16 2.35 15.55
CA GLY A 95 -4.75 1.94 14.30
C GLY A 95 -4.98 0.43 14.22
N GLU A 96 -5.74 0.02 13.22
CA GLU A 96 -5.99 -1.38 12.91
C GLU A 96 -5.87 -1.68 11.41
N ALA A 97 -5.76 -2.96 11.07
CA ALA A 97 -5.84 -3.42 9.70
C ALA A 97 -6.81 -4.60 9.60
N LEU A 98 -7.63 -4.59 8.54
CA LEU A 98 -8.71 -5.55 8.29
C LEU A 98 -8.62 -6.13 6.88
N CYS A 99 -9.24 -7.30 6.71
CA CYS A 99 -9.48 -7.92 5.40
C CYS A 99 -10.81 -8.66 5.43
N PHE A 100 -11.73 -8.32 4.54
CA PHE A 100 -13.07 -8.91 4.49
C PHE A 100 -13.19 -10.15 3.60
N MET A 101 -12.10 -10.64 3.02
CA MET A 101 -12.12 -11.77 2.07
C MET A 101 -12.61 -13.09 2.67
N ALA A 102 -12.49 -13.26 3.99
CA ALA A 102 -12.99 -14.43 4.70
C ALA A 102 -14.39 -14.22 5.34
N ASP A 103 -14.97 -13.02 5.19
CA ASP A 103 -16.30 -12.70 5.75
C ASP A 103 -17.40 -13.46 5.00
N PRO A 104 -18.23 -14.29 5.68
CA PRO A 104 -19.33 -15.00 5.05
C PRO A 104 -20.35 -14.07 4.38
N ALA A 105 -20.61 -12.89 4.95
CA ALA A 105 -21.54 -11.91 4.37
C ALA A 105 -21.01 -11.36 3.04
N VAL A 106 -19.69 -11.13 2.93
CA VAL A 106 -19.05 -10.73 1.67
C VAL A 106 -19.15 -11.84 0.63
N ALA A 107 -18.92 -13.10 1.03
CA ALA A 107 -19.05 -14.23 0.13
C ALA A 107 -20.48 -14.37 -0.40
N GLN A 108 -21.51 -14.19 0.44
CA GLN A 108 -22.90 -14.23 0.08
C GLN A 108 -23.27 -13.07 -0.85
N SER A 109 -22.90 -11.84 -0.50
CA SER A 109 -23.16 -10.65 -1.33
C SER A 109 -22.53 -10.77 -2.72
N ALA A 110 -21.28 -11.28 -2.81
CA ALA A 110 -20.62 -11.51 -4.09
C ALA A 110 -21.39 -12.49 -4.99
N LYS A 111 -21.92 -13.56 -4.40
CA LYS A 111 -22.74 -14.56 -5.11
C LYS A 111 -24.07 -13.98 -5.60
N GLU A 112 -24.76 -13.23 -4.74
CA GLU A 112 -26.05 -12.60 -5.06
C GLU A 112 -25.93 -11.55 -6.14
N SER A 113 -24.86 -10.76 -6.13
CA SER A 113 -24.59 -9.70 -7.11
C SER A 113 -23.85 -10.18 -8.36
N GLY A 114 -23.50 -11.48 -8.46
CA GLY A 114 -22.77 -12.02 -9.61
C GLY A 114 -21.37 -11.41 -9.79
N THR A 115 -20.70 -11.02 -8.70
CA THR A 115 -19.40 -10.33 -8.73
C THR A 115 -18.32 -11.10 -7.96
N THR A 116 -17.10 -10.55 -7.88
CA THR A 116 -16.00 -11.16 -7.11
C THR A 116 -16.09 -10.78 -5.63
N ARG A 117 -15.55 -11.65 -4.76
CA ARG A 117 -15.42 -11.31 -3.33
C ARG A 117 -14.63 -10.02 -3.09
N ALA A 118 -13.63 -9.75 -3.93
CA ALA A 118 -12.82 -8.54 -3.82
C ALA A 118 -13.65 -7.28 -4.06
N VAL A 119 -14.55 -7.30 -5.05
CA VAL A 119 -15.52 -6.22 -5.31
C VAL A 119 -16.46 -6.04 -4.10
N ALA A 120 -17.12 -7.12 -3.67
CA ALA A 120 -18.04 -7.06 -2.52
C ALA A 120 -17.34 -6.60 -1.23
N ALA A 121 -16.06 -7.01 -1.03
CA ALA A 121 -15.25 -6.56 0.11
C ALA A 121 -14.99 -5.06 0.08
N MET A 122 -14.72 -4.47 -1.10
CA MET A 122 -14.48 -3.03 -1.23
C MET A 122 -15.78 -2.23 -1.07
N HIS A 123 -16.92 -2.69 -1.57
CA HIS A 123 -18.22 -2.07 -1.28
C HIS A 123 -18.55 -2.07 0.23
N LYS A 124 -18.28 -3.21 0.94
CA LYS A 124 -18.40 -3.25 2.39
C LYS A 124 -17.45 -2.26 3.07
N ALA A 125 -16.19 -2.20 2.63
CA ALA A 125 -15.20 -1.27 3.15
C ALA A 125 -15.64 0.20 2.96
N ALA A 126 -16.12 0.56 1.78
CA ALA A 126 -16.61 1.90 1.48
C ALA A 126 -17.77 2.32 2.38
N LYS A 127 -18.68 1.39 2.66
CA LYS A 127 -19.87 1.64 3.49
C LYS A 127 -19.53 1.75 4.99
N GLU A 128 -18.69 0.85 5.51
CA GLU A 128 -18.44 0.74 6.95
C GLU A 128 -17.23 1.58 7.41
N TYR A 129 -16.29 1.86 6.51
CA TYR A 129 -15.03 2.56 6.77
C TYR A 129 -14.72 3.63 5.70
N PRO A 130 -15.57 4.65 5.52
CA PRO A 130 -15.43 5.59 4.40
C PRO A 130 -14.12 6.40 4.40
N GLY A 131 -13.48 6.54 5.56
CA GLY A 131 -12.19 7.21 5.72
C GLY A 131 -10.98 6.26 5.79
N ALA A 132 -11.13 4.99 5.40
CA ALA A 132 -10.04 4.02 5.47
C ALA A 132 -8.93 4.27 4.44
N ILE A 133 -7.78 3.66 4.68
CA ILE A 133 -6.74 3.42 3.68
C ILE A 133 -7.07 2.08 2.99
N LEU A 134 -7.38 2.13 1.70
CA LEU A 134 -7.75 0.95 0.90
C LEU A 134 -6.53 0.43 0.16
N ALA A 135 -6.04 -0.78 0.49
CA ALA A 135 -4.82 -1.36 -0.06
C ALA A 135 -5.12 -2.60 -0.91
N VAL A 136 -4.98 -2.45 -2.22
CA VAL A 136 -5.24 -3.50 -3.22
C VAL A 136 -3.93 -4.01 -3.79
N GLY A 137 -3.59 -5.26 -3.47
CA GLY A 137 -2.37 -5.93 -3.93
C GLY A 137 -2.60 -7.10 -4.88
N ASN A 138 -3.84 -7.52 -5.09
CA ASN A 138 -4.13 -8.71 -5.91
C ASN A 138 -5.23 -8.50 -6.94
N ALA A 139 -6.38 -7.92 -6.56
CA ALA A 139 -7.57 -7.94 -7.41
C ALA A 139 -7.77 -6.63 -8.20
N PRO A 140 -7.52 -6.60 -9.53
CA PRO A 140 -7.82 -5.42 -10.36
C PRO A 140 -9.28 -4.99 -10.27
N THR A 141 -10.20 -5.94 -10.12
CA THR A 141 -11.63 -5.67 -9.96
C THR A 141 -11.97 -4.88 -8.70
N ALA A 142 -11.17 -5.00 -7.64
CA ALA A 142 -11.31 -4.18 -6.44
C ALA A 142 -11.01 -2.71 -6.70
N LEU A 143 -10.04 -2.39 -7.58
CA LEU A 143 -9.74 -1.00 -7.95
C LEU A 143 -10.89 -0.36 -8.75
N PHE A 144 -11.55 -1.11 -9.63
CA PHE A 144 -12.73 -0.61 -10.34
C PHE A 144 -13.89 -0.33 -9.37
N ALA A 145 -14.12 -1.20 -8.38
CA ALA A 145 -15.15 -0.99 -7.36
C ALA A 145 -14.83 0.26 -6.50
N ILE A 146 -13.58 0.45 -6.09
CA ILE A 146 -13.17 1.66 -5.35
C ILE A 146 -13.35 2.91 -6.21
N ALA A 147 -13.01 2.85 -7.51
CA ALA A 147 -13.18 3.97 -8.43
C ALA A 147 -14.67 4.36 -8.57
N GLU A 148 -15.55 3.38 -8.71
CA GLU A 148 -17.00 3.60 -8.71
C GLU A 148 -17.50 4.26 -7.42
N GLU A 149 -17.06 3.78 -6.26
CA GLU A 149 -17.42 4.37 -4.96
C GLU A 149 -16.92 5.82 -4.83
N ILE A 150 -15.70 6.12 -5.33
CA ILE A 150 -15.17 7.49 -5.33
C ILE A 150 -16.00 8.42 -6.23
N GLU A 151 -16.40 7.96 -7.42
CA GLU A 151 -17.31 8.70 -8.29
C GLU A 151 -18.68 8.95 -7.60
N ASN A 152 -19.14 8.02 -6.78
CA ASN A 152 -20.36 8.12 -5.98
C ASN A 152 -20.20 8.89 -4.66
N GLY A 153 -19.03 9.50 -4.41
CA GLY A 153 -18.80 10.41 -3.29
C GLY A 153 -17.94 9.86 -2.15
N LEU A 154 -17.44 8.61 -2.22
CA LEU A 154 -16.47 8.10 -1.24
C LEU A 154 -15.19 8.96 -1.25
N ARG A 155 -14.65 9.22 -0.08
CA ARG A 155 -13.38 9.95 0.09
C ARG A 155 -12.47 9.19 1.06
N PRO A 156 -11.82 8.08 0.61
CA PRO A 156 -10.90 7.32 1.44
C PRO A 156 -9.67 8.17 1.77
N ALA A 157 -9.03 7.88 2.89
CA ALA A 157 -7.81 8.58 3.30
C ALA A 157 -6.64 8.33 2.34
N LEU A 158 -6.58 7.14 1.73
CA LEU A 158 -5.60 6.78 0.71
C LEU A 158 -6.10 5.56 -0.07
N VAL A 159 -5.78 5.52 -1.37
CA VAL A 159 -5.84 4.29 -2.19
C VAL A 159 -4.43 3.81 -2.51
N ILE A 160 -4.11 2.57 -2.17
CA ILE A 160 -2.88 1.88 -2.59
C ILE A 160 -3.29 0.87 -3.68
N GLY A 161 -2.94 1.19 -4.94
CA GLY A 161 -3.31 0.41 -6.12
C GLY A 161 -2.11 -0.32 -6.73
N VAL A 162 -1.76 -1.48 -6.19
CA VAL A 162 -0.57 -2.24 -6.61
C VAL A 162 -0.89 -3.72 -6.92
N PRO A 163 -2.03 -4.06 -7.56
CA PRO A 163 -2.29 -5.45 -7.91
C PRO A 163 -1.30 -5.96 -8.96
N VAL A 164 -0.97 -7.25 -8.88
CA VAL A 164 -0.17 -7.97 -9.89
C VAL A 164 -1.09 -8.72 -10.83
N GLY A 165 -0.71 -8.86 -12.10
CA GLY A 165 -1.44 -9.74 -13.02
C GLY A 165 -1.37 -9.34 -14.49
N PHE A 166 -2.28 -9.93 -15.28
CA PHE A 166 -2.27 -9.82 -16.73
C PHE A 166 -3.60 -9.34 -17.32
N VAL A 167 -4.71 -9.57 -16.62
CA VAL A 167 -6.07 -9.24 -17.11
C VAL A 167 -6.56 -8.00 -16.37
N ASN A 168 -6.86 -6.94 -17.10
CA ASN A 168 -7.38 -5.65 -16.60
C ASN A 168 -6.50 -4.97 -15.54
N VAL A 169 -5.24 -5.38 -15.38
CA VAL A 169 -4.35 -4.85 -14.33
C VAL A 169 -3.92 -3.43 -14.66
N ILE A 170 -3.44 -3.20 -15.89
CA ILE A 170 -2.99 -1.88 -16.33
C ILE A 170 -4.17 -0.91 -16.31
N GLU A 171 -5.27 -1.29 -16.95
CA GLU A 171 -6.47 -0.47 -17.07
C GLU A 171 -7.06 -0.09 -15.69
N SER A 172 -7.06 -1.03 -14.74
CA SER A 172 -7.59 -0.77 -13.40
C SER A 172 -6.73 0.25 -12.63
N LYS A 173 -5.41 0.20 -12.79
CA LYS A 173 -4.46 1.11 -12.16
C LYS A 173 -4.53 2.51 -12.76
N GLU A 174 -4.56 2.60 -14.08
CA GLU A 174 -4.71 3.88 -14.78
C GLU A 174 -6.04 4.54 -14.45
N ASN A 175 -7.13 3.75 -14.45
CA ASN A 175 -8.47 4.23 -14.10
C ASN A 175 -8.53 4.75 -12.65
N ILE A 176 -8.09 3.97 -11.67
CA ILE A 176 -8.16 4.40 -10.26
C ILE A 176 -7.29 5.64 -10.01
N PHE A 177 -6.11 5.73 -10.64
CA PHE A 177 -5.24 6.88 -10.49
C PHE A 177 -5.91 8.15 -11.04
N ALA A 178 -6.47 8.08 -12.26
CA ALA A 178 -7.19 9.20 -12.89
C ALA A 178 -8.42 9.64 -12.07
N VAL A 179 -9.20 8.68 -11.53
CA VAL A 179 -10.34 8.98 -10.66
C VAL A 179 -9.89 9.65 -9.36
N CYS A 180 -8.80 9.15 -8.75
CA CYS A 180 -8.25 9.75 -7.54
C CYS A 180 -7.75 11.18 -7.78
N GLU A 181 -7.06 11.45 -8.89
CA GLU A 181 -6.63 12.81 -9.26
C GLU A 181 -7.83 13.74 -9.45
N LYS A 182 -8.83 13.31 -10.24
CA LYS A 182 -10.07 14.08 -10.51
C LYS A 182 -10.81 14.48 -9.25
N HIS A 183 -10.86 13.58 -8.26
CA HIS A 183 -11.62 13.80 -7.01
C HIS A 183 -10.74 14.20 -5.82
N HIS A 184 -9.46 14.52 -6.05
CA HIS A 184 -8.47 14.91 -5.02
C HIS A 184 -8.31 13.88 -3.89
N VAL A 185 -8.50 12.59 -4.20
CA VAL A 185 -8.27 11.46 -3.30
C VAL A 185 -6.79 11.10 -3.32
N PRO A 186 -6.12 10.96 -2.15
CA PRO A 186 -4.74 10.49 -2.12
C PRO A 186 -4.61 9.09 -2.71
N ALA A 187 -3.59 8.88 -3.55
CA ALA A 187 -3.32 7.56 -4.13
C ALA A 187 -1.82 7.29 -4.32
N ILE A 188 -1.44 6.03 -4.16
CA ILE A 188 -0.13 5.47 -4.49
C ILE A 188 -0.38 4.24 -5.37
N VAL A 189 0.03 4.30 -6.63
CA VAL A 189 -0.28 3.27 -7.63
C VAL A 189 1.00 2.83 -8.35
N ALA A 190 1.21 1.52 -8.49
CA ALA A 190 2.30 0.98 -9.29
C ALA A 190 1.81 0.70 -10.73
N PHE A 191 2.15 1.51 -11.71
CA PHE A 191 1.74 1.30 -13.08
C PHE A 191 2.37 0.05 -13.71
N GLY A 192 1.76 -0.44 -14.78
CA GLY A 192 2.16 -1.68 -15.40
C GLY A 192 1.63 -2.93 -14.69
N ARG A 193 2.26 -4.09 -14.92
CA ARG A 193 1.76 -5.40 -14.47
C ARG A 193 2.31 -5.85 -13.12
N LYS A 194 3.42 -5.25 -12.68
CA LYS A 194 4.10 -5.60 -11.42
C LYS A 194 3.30 -5.12 -10.21
N GLY A 195 3.39 -5.85 -9.12
CA GLY A 195 2.68 -5.57 -7.88
C GLY A 195 2.63 -6.79 -6.98
N GLY A 196 1.60 -6.85 -6.15
CA GLY A 196 1.34 -8.01 -5.29
C GLY A 196 1.00 -7.64 -3.85
N SER A 197 0.48 -8.60 -3.10
CA SER A 197 0.14 -8.42 -1.68
C SER A 197 1.35 -7.99 -0.84
N THR A 198 2.55 -8.47 -1.17
CA THR A 198 3.80 -8.08 -0.49
C THR A 198 4.16 -6.61 -0.77
N VAL A 199 3.91 -6.14 -2.00
CA VAL A 199 4.11 -4.73 -2.37
C VAL A 199 3.10 -3.84 -1.65
N ALA A 200 1.83 -4.24 -1.58
CA ALA A 200 0.81 -3.52 -0.82
C ALA A 200 1.20 -3.40 0.67
N ALA A 201 1.62 -4.50 1.29
CA ALA A 201 2.12 -4.50 2.67
C ALA A 201 3.37 -3.64 2.84
N ALA A 202 4.29 -3.63 1.86
CA ALA A 202 5.49 -2.80 1.90
C ALA A 202 5.15 -1.30 1.88
N VAL A 203 4.20 -0.87 1.04
CA VAL A 203 3.70 0.51 1.02
C VAL A 203 3.05 0.87 2.36
N CYS A 204 2.13 0.02 2.86
CA CYS A 204 1.51 0.21 4.17
C CYS A 204 2.57 0.36 5.28
N ASN A 205 3.56 -0.52 5.32
CA ASN A 205 4.61 -0.49 6.35
C ASN A 205 5.52 0.74 6.24
N ALA A 206 5.82 1.22 5.03
CA ALA A 206 6.57 2.46 4.85
C ALA A 206 5.82 3.66 5.46
N LEU A 207 4.50 3.75 5.24
CA LEU A 207 3.64 4.79 5.79
C LEU A 207 3.51 4.67 7.33
N ILE A 208 3.26 3.45 7.84
CA ILE A 208 3.18 3.17 9.28
C ILE A 208 4.48 3.51 9.97
N TYR A 209 5.64 3.10 9.42
CA TYR A 209 6.94 3.38 10.03
C TYR A 209 7.29 4.86 9.97
N SER A 210 6.85 5.58 8.93
CA SER A 210 7.01 7.04 8.87
C SER A 210 6.14 7.73 9.94
N ALA A 211 4.87 7.34 10.07
CA ALA A 211 3.96 7.90 11.06
C ALA A 211 4.36 7.57 12.50
N ALA A 212 4.79 6.33 12.76
CA ALA A 212 5.16 5.85 14.11
C ALA A 212 6.62 6.16 14.51
N GLU A 213 7.38 6.90 13.69
CA GLU A 213 8.82 7.19 13.90
C GLU A 213 9.67 5.89 14.02
N MET A 214 9.35 4.90 13.19
CA MET A 214 9.95 3.55 13.22
C MET A 214 10.75 3.23 11.96
N LEU A 215 11.17 4.22 11.18
CA LEU A 215 11.98 4.00 9.97
C LEU A 215 13.34 3.37 10.29
N ASP A 216 13.96 3.75 11.41
CA ASP A 216 15.14 3.04 11.90
C ASP A 216 14.73 1.68 12.50
N PRO A 217 15.42 0.57 12.11
CA PRO A 217 15.10 -0.76 12.60
C PRO A 217 15.16 -0.92 14.12
N THR A 218 16.02 -0.18 14.81
CA THR A 218 16.10 -0.25 16.27
C THR A 218 14.83 0.27 16.95
N ALA A 219 14.12 1.22 16.36
CA ALA A 219 12.85 1.70 16.87
C ALA A 219 11.74 0.61 16.82
N ARG A 220 11.98 -0.49 16.07
CA ARG A 220 11.13 -1.70 15.98
C ARG A 220 11.60 -2.83 16.93
N GLY A 221 12.58 -2.56 17.78
CA GLY A 221 13.13 -3.54 18.72
C GLY A 221 14.18 -4.48 18.12
N TRP A 222 14.66 -4.23 16.90
CA TRP A 222 15.73 -5.01 16.28
C TRP A 222 17.10 -4.56 16.82
N LYS A 223 17.94 -5.54 17.10
CA LYS A 223 19.33 -5.32 17.55
C LYS A 223 20.28 -5.50 16.39
#